data_c57eaacc9eab0cd7ce5e4eb4b984ae1a
#
_entry.id   c57eaacc9eab0cd7ce5e4eb4b984ae1a
#
_cell.length_a   1.000
_cell.length_b   1.000
_cell.length_c   1.000
_cell.angle_alpha   90.00
_cell.angle_beta   90.00
_cell.angle_gamma   90.00
#
_symmetry.space_group_name_H-M   'P 1'
#
loop_
_entity.id
_entity.type
_entity.pdbx_description
1 polymer ?
#
loop_
_entity_poly.entity_id
_entity_poly.type
_entity_poly.pdbx_seq_one_letter_code
_entity_poly.pdbx_strand_id
1 'polypeptide(L)'
;MKRLSTLTMVGVALLVSACNDKGGDTLAHGADPKLPAPQRGLLPSMKIAEPTPWGDQKPTVPEGYSVTAIAGDLQIPRQTLVLPNGDILVAEGRGGNAAKLKPKDVIAGYIKAKGNTKVKSGNRLTLLRDADGDGKYELKTVFAENLNAPYGLAFFDNKIYVANQDALVRFDYSEGQTAAAAAPTTITQLPSEINHHWTKAMTISPDGRYVYVGIGSNSNITERGMEAEVDRAMVWQIDVNTRTYKPYATGLRNPTALAIHPETGQLWSVVNERDELGPDLVPDYLTSVREGGFYGWPYSYWGQNVDPRVKPENPKKVAAAIKPDYSLGSHVAALGLSFSQPVMGAKFANGAFVGEHGSWNRANPVGYKVIFVPFAGGRPAGEPIDFVTGFRDADGKTRGRPVGVTVDPKGALIVADDLANVVWRVTPNR
;
A
#
# COMPACT_ATOMS: atom_id res chain seq x y z
N MET A 1 59.67 38.35 19.69
CA MET A 1 58.32 38.70 20.17
C MET A 1 57.32 38.12 19.20
N LYS A 2 56.68 36.94 19.50
CA LYS A 2 55.66 36.25 18.69
C LYS A 2 54.31 36.58 19.28
N ARG A 3 53.44 37.21 18.51
CA ARG A 3 52.06 37.44 18.91
C ARG A 3 51.24 36.20 18.58
N LEU A 4 50.70 35.57 19.61
CA LEU A 4 49.67 34.54 19.50
C LEU A 4 48.32 35.23 19.22
N SER A 5 47.68 34.94 18.10
CA SER A 5 46.30 35.32 17.83
C SER A 5 45.38 34.21 18.28
N THR A 6 44.59 34.49 19.29
CA THR A 6 43.54 33.59 19.82
C THR A 6 42.32 33.63 18.89
N LEU A 7 42.02 32.54 18.22
CA LEU A 7 40.79 32.38 17.45
C LEU A 7 39.68 32.01 18.42
N THR A 8 38.74 32.91 18.62
CA THR A 8 37.53 32.67 19.40
C THR A 8 36.50 31.94 18.51
N MET A 9 36.29 30.65 18.76
CA MET A 9 35.19 29.89 18.18
C MET A 9 33.87 30.36 18.83
N VAL A 10 33.08 31.10 18.06
CA VAL A 10 31.69 31.40 18.42
C VAL A 10 30.84 30.16 18.09
N GLY A 11 30.52 29.39 19.08
CA GLY A 11 29.55 28.29 18.98
C GLY A 11 28.16 28.87 18.82
N VAL A 12 27.61 28.82 17.62
CA VAL A 12 26.20 29.07 17.38
C VAL A 12 25.43 27.85 17.91
N ALA A 13 24.93 27.94 19.12
CA ALA A 13 23.95 27.02 19.66
C ALA A 13 22.62 27.27 18.89
N LEU A 14 22.32 26.45 17.89
CA LEU A 14 21.02 26.35 17.29
C LEU A 14 20.07 25.79 18.37
N LEU A 15 19.37 26.68 19.05
CA LEU A 15 18.16 26.35 19.81
C LEU A 15 17.12 25.87 18.78
N VAL A 16 17.13 24.58 18.50
CA VAL A 16 15.99 23.90 17.86
C VAL A 16 14.89 23.90 18.90
N SER A 17 14.07 24.95 18.86
CA SER A 17 12.76 24.93 19.53
C SER A 17 11.99 23.77 18.89
N ALA A 18 12.00 22.62 19.55
CA ALA A 18 11.11 21.51 19.23
C ALA A 18 9.69 22.05 19.43
N CYS A 19 9.03 22.48 18.38
CA CYS A 19 7.58 22.59 18.38
C CYS A 19 7.07 21.18 18.73
N ASN A 20 6.64 20.99 19.99
CA ASN A 20 5.94 19.81 20.41
C ASN A 20 4.75 19.65 19.45
N ASP A 21 4.82 18.66 18.56
CA ASP A 21 3.65 18.12 17.86
C ASP A 21 2.67 17.64 18.94
N LYS A 22 1.76 18.50 19.30
CA LYS A 22 0.63 18.17 20.18
C LYS A 22 -0.41 17.46 19.32
N GLY A 23 -0.21 16.23 19.09
CA GLY A 23 -1.14 15.40 18.33
C GLY A 23 -0.64 13.98 18.29
N GLY A 24 -1.48 13.03 18.15
CA GLY A 24 -1.03 11.79 17.67
C GLY A 24 -1.42 10.49 18.36
N ASP A 25 -2.35 10.50 19.26
CA ASP A 25 -2.83 9.23 19.85
C ASP A 25 -4.20 8.80 19.30
N THR A 26 -4.94 9.69 18.62
CA THR A 26 -6.24 9.37 18.05
C THR A 26 -6.17 9.34 16.52
N LEU A 27 -6.29 8.15 15.95
CA LEU A 27 -6.60 8.01 14.53
C LEU A 27 -8.08 8.34 14.32
N ALA A 28 -8.34 9.30 13.42
CA ALA A 28 -9.70 9.64 13.05
C ALA A 28 -10.18 8.64 11.98
N HIS A 29 -10.87 7.58 12.40
CA HIS A 29 -11.45 6.58 11.52
C HIS A 29 -12.87 6.95 11.06
N GLY A 30 -13.38 6.22 10.08
CA GLY A 30 -14.79 6.27 9.70
C GLY A 30 -15.13 7.20 8.55
N ALA A 31 -16.44 7.32 8.28
CA ALA A 31 -16.96 8.09 7.16
C ALA A 31 -16.89 9.61 7.38
N ASP A 32 -16.92 10.07 8.63
CA ASP A 32 -16.92 11.47 9.02
C ASP A 32 -15.87 11.77 10.10
N PRO A 33 -14.56 11.58 9.80
CA PRO A 33 -13.50 11.85 10.75
C PRO A 33 -13.42 13.35 11.07
N LYS A 34 -13.18 13.68 12.36
CA LYS A 34 -12.89 15.05 12.75
C LYS A 34 -11.45 15.38 12.38
N LEU A 35 -11.27 16.11 11.29
CA LEU A 35 -9.94 16.50 10.82
C LEU A 35 -9.40 17.69 11.62
N PRO A 36 -8.14 17.65 12.11
CA PRO A 36 -7.51 18.80 12.74
C PRO A 36 -7.16 19.87 11.70
N ALA A 37 -6.81 21.06 12.18
CA ALA A 37 -6.26 22.09 11.33
C ALA A 37 -4.87 21.71 10.80
N PRO A 38 -4.52 22.07 9.55
CA PRO A 38 -3.20 21.84 8.99
C PRO A 38 -2.08 22.45 9.83
N GLN A 39 -1.07 21.67 10.17
CA GLN A 39 0.13 22.14 10.84
C GLN A 39 1.23 22.46 9.83
N ARG A 40 1.95 23.55 10.03
CA ARG A 40 3.04 24.00 9.15
C ARG A 40 4.37 24.01 9.89
N GLY A 41 4.84 22.82 10.28
CA GLY A 41 6.18 22.66 10.86
C GLY A 41 7.28 22.70 9.78
N LEU A 42 8.48 23.20 10.15
CA LEU A 42 9.66 23.15 9.27
C LEU A 42 10.12 21.72 8.98
N LEU A 43 9.98 20.85 9.97
CA LEU A 43 10.26 19.41 9.87
C LEU A 43 9.09 18.64 10.47
N PRO A 44 8.52 17.67 9.76
CA PRO A 44 7.55 16.77 10.34
C PRO A 44 8.24 15.86 11.37
N SER A 45 7.48 15.37 12.35
CA SER A 45 7.95 14.27 13.19
C SER A 45 8.26 13.07 12.32
N MET A 46 9.47 12.52 12.44
CA MET A 46 9.92 11.39 11.64
C MET A 46 10.44 10.30 12.56
N LYS A 47 9.64 9.26 12.75
CA LYS A 47 10.03 8.07 13.51
C LYS A 47 9.49 6.85 12.80
N ILE A 48 10.35 5.87 12.56
CA ILE A 48 9.99 4.55 12.06
C ILE A 48 10.28 3.52 13.15
N ALA A 49 9.45 2.50 13.27
CA ALA A 49 9.74 1.38 14.15
C ALA A 49 10.95 0.61 13.62
N GLU A 50 11.97 0.40 14.46
CA GLU A 50 13.18 -0.32 14.07
C GLU A 50 12.91 -1.83 14.00
N PRO A 51 13.50 -2.54 13.02
CA PRO A 51 13.30 -3.96 12.85
C PRO A 51 13.79 -4.79 14.02
N THR A 52 13.01 -5.82 14.37
CA THR A 52 13.38 -6.91 15.27
C THR A 52 12.87 -8.23 14.69
N PRO A 53 13.57 -9.36 14.84
CA PRO A 53 13.10 -10.64 14.30
C PRO A 53 11.84 -11.15 15.02
N TRP A 54 11.05 -11.96 14.34
CA TRP A 54 9.95 -12.70 14.96
C TRP A 54 10.45 -13.73 15.99
N GLY A 55 11.61 -14.38 15.78
CA GLY A 55 12.03 -15.53 16.58
C GLY A 55 10.96 -16.63 16.53
N ASP A 56 10.59 -17.15 17.70
CA ASP A 56 9.52 -18.15 17.85
C ASP A 56 8.11 -17.54 17.90
N GLN A 57 8.01 -16.21 17.82
CA GLN A 57 6.74 -15.50 17.87
C GLN A 57 6.08 -15.45 16.50
N LYS A 58 4.78 -15.22 16.52
CA LYS A 58 3.93 -15.05 15.33
C LYS A 58 2.92 -13.93 15.54
N PRO A 59 2.30 -13.42 14.48
CA PRO A 59 1.22 -12.44 14.62
C PRO A 59 0.10 -12.93 15.53
N THR A 60 -0.59 -12.00 16.15
CA THR A 60 -1.79 -12.25 16.95
C THR A 60 -3.03 -12.09 16.07
N VAL A 61 -3.96 -13.01 16.20
CA VAL A 61 -5.23 -13.04 15.44
C VAL A 61 -6.41 -13.18 16.42
N PRO A 62 -7.64 -12.86 16.01
CA PRO A 62 -8.82 -13.01 16.86
C PRO A 62 -9.05 -14.46 17.31
N GLU A 63 -9.78 -14.61 18.40
CA GLU A 63 -10.30 -15.93 18.81
C GLU A 63 -11.10 -16.59 17.67
N GLY A 64 -10.95 -17.89 17.52
CA GLY A 64 -11.53 -18.64 16.42
C GLY A 64 -10.69 -18.64 15.12
N TYR A 65 -9.48 -18.07 15.17
CA TYR A 65 -8.53 -18.09 14.05
C TYR A 65 -7.16 -18.61 14.47
N SER A 66 -6.43 -19.17 13.50
CA SER A 66 -5.03 -19.58 13.65
C SER A 66 -4.16 -18.86 12.62
N VAL A 67 -2.89 -18.61 12.93
CA VAL A 67 -1.92 -18.04 12.00
C VAL A 67 -0.69 -18.92 11.88
N THR A 68 -0.25 -19.15 10.62
CA THR A 68 0.95 -19.91 10.27
C THR A 68 1.77 -19.17 9.23
N ALA A 69 3.10 -19.27 9.29
CA ALA A 69 3.97 -18.86 8.21
C ALA A 69 3.94 -19.97 7.14
N ILE A 70 3.51 -19.64 5.92
CA ILE A 70 3.44 -20.60 4.81
C ILE A 70 4.64 -20.50 3.86
N ALA A 71 5.38 -19.40 3.91
CA ALA A 71 6.66 -19.26 3.20
C ALA A 71 7.54 -18.25 3.93
N GLY A 72 8.82 -18.55 4.05
CA GLY A 72 9.88 -17.64 4.50
C GLY A 72 10.96 -17.48 3.44
N ASP A 73 11.99 -16.68 3.75
CA ASP A 73 13.15 -16.42 2.87
C ASP A 73 12.75 -15.86 1.48
N LEU A 74 11.69 -15.09 1.45
CA LEU A 74 11.26 -14.36 0.26
C LEU A 74 12.12 -13.10 0.07
N GLN A 75 12.01 -12.48 -1.11
CA GLN A 75 12.80 -11.29 -1.45
C GLN A 75 11.89 -10.07 -1.62
N ILE A 76 11.39 -9.56 -0.49
CA ILE A 76 10.47 -8.41 -0.41
C ILE A 76 9.11 -8.75 -1.03
N PRO A 77 8.34 -9.65 -0.40
CA PRO A 77 6.99 -9.99 -0.86
C PRO A 77 6.06 -8.77 -0.78
N ARG A 78 5.25 -8.59 -1.82
CA ARG A 78 4.36 -7.42 -1.96
C ARG A 78 2.89 -7.84 -2.02
N GLN A 79 2.39 -8.17 -3.20
CA GLN A 79 1.02 -8.64 -3.37
C GLN A 79 0.99 -10.15 -3.56
N THR A 80 -0.12 -10.75 -3.20
CA THR A 80 -0.38 -12.18 -3.39
C THR A 80 -1.60 -12.39 -4.28
N LEU A 81 -1.66 -13.50 -4.97
CA LEU A 81 -2.77 -13.92 -5.80
C LEU A 81 -3.01 -15.42 -5.58
N VAL A 82 -4.23 -15.79 -5.24
CA VAL A 82 -4.63 -17.20 -5.16
C VAL A 82 -5.17 -17.64 -6.51
N LEU A 83 -4.58 -18.68 -7.08
CA LEU A 83 -5.00 -19.29 -8.34
C LEU A 83 -6.18 -20.26 -8.11
N PRO A 84 -6.95 -20.63 -9.16
CA PRO A 84 -8.12 -21.49 -9.01
C PRO A 84 -7.86 -22.86 -8.35
N ASN A 85 -6.65 -23.42 -8.55
CA ASN A 85 -6.22 -24.66 -7.93
C ASN A 85 -5.72 -24.54 -6.48
N GLY A 86 -5.74 -23.31 -5.91
CA GLY A 86 -5.27 -23.01 -4.56
C GLY A 86 -3.79 -22.63 -4.45
N ASP A 87 -3.01 -22.68 -5.53
CA ASP A 87 -1.65 -22.16 -5.54
C ASP A 87 -1.64 -20.65 -5.23
N ILE A 88 -0.59 -20.19 -4.57
CA ILE A 88 -0.41 -18.77 -4.26
C ILE A 88 0.78 -18.21 -5.05
N LEU A 89 0.55 -17.21 -5.86
CA LEU A 89 1.62 -16.39 -6.45
C LEU A 89 1.94 -15.23 -5.52
N VAL A 90 3.23 -14.98 -5.31
CA VAL A 90 3.76 -13.87 -4.53
C VAL A 90 4.62 -12.99 -5.43
N ALA A 91 4.23 -11.73 -5.59
CA ALA A 91 5.09 -10.73 -6.24
C ALA A 91 6.19 -10.30 -5.27
N GLU A 92 7.44 -10.42 -5.69
CA GLU A 92 8.61 -10.03 -4.91
C GLU A 92 9.35 -8.91 -5.62
N GLY A 93 9.36 -7.71 -5.02
CA GLY A 93 10.00 -6.58 -5.67
C GLY A 93 10.01 -5.29 -4.85
N ARG A 94 10.97 -4.43 -5.19
CA ARG A 94 11.07 -3.04 -4.72
C ARG A 94 11.47 -2.15 -5.87
N GLY A 95 10.68 -1.12 -6.13
CA GLY A 95 10.93 -0.11 -7.14
C GLY A 95 11.13 1.27 -6.55
N GLY A 96 11.04 2.28 -7.44
CA GLY A 96 11.16 3.68 -7.10
C GLY A 96 12.60 4.16 -7.06
N ASN A 97 12.91 5.11 -7.93
CA ASN A 97 14.26 5.67 -8.08
C ASN A 97 14.24 7.20 -8.17
N ALA A 98 13.14 7.83 -7.74
CA ALA A 98 12.98 9.28 -7.80
C ALA A 98 14.11 10.01 -7.04
N ALA A 99 14.77 10.95 -7.72
CA ALA A 99 15.82 11.77 -7.13
C ALA A 99 15.29 12.56 -5.92
N LYS A 100 16.13 12.74 -4.91
CA LYS A 100 15.82 13.58 -3.75
C LYS A 100 15.96 15.04 -4.14
N LEU A 101 14.93 15.84 -3.90
CA LEU A 101 14.90 17.25 -4.31
C LEU A 101 15.39 18.21 -3.23
N LYS A 102 15.20 17.85 -1.95
CA LYS A 102 15.47 18.73 -0.81
C LYS A 102 16.27 17.99 0.27
N PRO A 103 17.04 18.68 1.10
CA PRO A 103 17.78 18.08 2.21
C PRO A 103 16.88 17.26 3.15
N LYS A 104 15.64 17.70 3.40
CA LYS A 104 14.67 16.95 4.19
C LYS A 104 14.32 15.59 3.59
N ASP A 105 14.32 15.45 2.25
CA ASP A 105 14.02 14.18 1.57
C ASP A 105 15.15 13.18 1.76
N VAL A 106 16.39 13.65 1.90
CA VAL A 106 17.56 12.83 2.24
C VAL A 106 17.41 12.30 3.67
N ILE A 107 17.05 13.17 4.63
CA ILE A 107 16.82 12.80 6.02
C ILE A 107 15.66 11.78 6.12
N ALA A 108 14.54 12.08 5.49
CA ALA A 108 13.38 11.16 5.43
C ALA A 108 13.75 9.81 4.81
N GLY A 109 14.56 9.83 3.73
CA GLY A 109 15.07 8.62 3.09
C GLY A 109 15.93 7.78 4.04
N TYR A 110 16.80 8.40 4.81
CA TYR A 110 17.64 7.74 5.82
C TYR A 110 16.79 7.11 6.94
N ILE A 111 15.78 7.83 7.44
CA ILE A 111 14.88 7.32 8.49
C ILE A 111 14.08 6.13 7.95
N LYS A 112 13.46 6.26 6.78
CA LYS A 112 12.71 5.18 6.13
C LYS A 112 13.58 3.93 5.93
N ALA A 113 14.85 4.10 5.55
CA ALA A 113 15.76 3.00 5.33
C ALA A 113 16.05 2.16 6.58
N LYS A 114 15.98 2.74 7.78
CA LYS A 114 16.13 2.02 9.05
C LYS A 114 15.02 1.00 9.29
N GLY A 115 13.81 1.26 8.79
CA GLY A 115 12.65 0.37 8.91
C GLY A 115 12.50 -0.64 7.77
N ASN A 116 13.46 -0.75 6.86
CA ASN A 116 13.41 -1.65 5.72
C ASN A 116 14.23 -2.91 5.95
N THR A 117 13.80 -4.01 5.32
CA THR A 117 14.65 -5.20 5.19
C THR A 117 15.92 -4.89 4.41
N LYS A 118 17.01 -5.61 4.72
CA LYS A 118 18.29 -5.57 3.99
C LYS A 118 18.34 -6.53 2.80
N VAL A 119 17.31 -7.35 2.63
CA VAL A 119 17.19 -8.29 1.52
C VAL A 119 17.09 -7.53 0.20
N LYS A 120 17.73 -8.03 -0.84
CA LYS A 120 17.64 -7.47 -2.19
C LYS A 120 16.27 -7.72 -2.80
N SER A 121 15.86 -6.87 -3.74
CA SER A 121 14.62 -7.05 -4.52
C SER A 121 14.66 -8.35 -5.31
N GLY A 122 13.61 -9.16 -5.19
CA GLY A 122 13.49 -10.43 -5.92
C GLY A 122 13.26 -10.22 -7.42
N ASN A 123 12.48 -9.20 -7.77
CA ASN A 123 12.08 -8.92 -9.15
C ASN A 123 11.54 -10.18 -9.85
N ARG A 124 10.68 -10.93 -9.14
CA ARG A 124 10.17 -12.23 -9.57
C ARG A 124 8.75 -12.50 -9.06
N LEU A 125 8.15 -13.55 -9.56
CA LEU A 125 6.99 -14.22 -8.96
C LEU A 125 7.44 -15.53 -8.34
N THR A 126 7.08 -15.78 -7.09
CA THR A 126 7.25 -17.07 -6.42
C THR A 126 5.89 -17.75 -6.30
N LEU A 127 5.84 -19.03 -6.65
CA LEU A 127 4.66 -19.88 -6.51
C LEU A 127 4.81 -20.75 -5.25
N LEU A 128 3.74 -20.78 -4.46
CA LEU A 128 3.59 -21.64 -3.29
C LEU A 128 2.44 -22.61 -3.55
N ARG A 129 2.66 -23.91 -3.26
CA ARG A 129 1.65 -24.97 -3.38
C ARG A 129 1.58 -25.80 -2.12
N ASP A 130 0.38 -25.99 -1.65
CA ASP A 130 -0.02 -27.00 -0.66
C ASP A 130 -0.43 -28.25 -1.47
N ALA A 131 0.47 -29.26 -1.53
CA ALA A 131 0.32 -30.35 -2.48
C ALA A 131 -0.69 -31.41 -2.02
N ASP A 132 -0.87 -31.57 -0.70
CA ASP A 132 -1.76 -32.58 -0.11
C ASP A 132 -3.00 -31.96 0.59
N GLY A 133 -3.08 -30.64 0.66
CA GLY A 133 -4.22 -29.91 1.22
C GLY A 133 -4.23 -29.80 2.74
N ASP A 134 -3.10 -30.07 3.41
CA ASP A 134 -2.97 -30.04 4.87
C ASP A 134 -2.76 -28.63 5.44
N GLY A 135 -2.63 -27.63 4.56
CA GLY A 135 -2.42 -26.21 4.91
C GLY A 135 -0.96 -25.81 5.04
N LYS A 136 -0.02 -26.71 4.78
CA LYS A 136 1.40 -26.44 4.61
C LYS A 136 1.70 -26.32 3.12
N TYR A 137 2.70 -25.53 2.79
CA TYR A 137 3.07 -25.24 1.40
C TYR A 137 4.45 -25.82 1.12
N GLU A 138 4.50 -27.12 0.75
CA GLU A 138 5.75 -27.88 0.56
C GLU A 138 6.52 -27.41 -0.65
N LEU A 139 5.81 -26.98 -1.69
CA LEU A 139 6.45 -26.48 -2.89
C LEU A 139 6.56 -24.95 -2.85
N LYS A 140 7.79 -24.46 -2.86
CA LYS A 140 8.13 -23.06 -3.10
C LYS A 140 9.08 -22.99 -4.29
N THR A 141 8.62 -22.43 -5.41
CA THR A 141 9.40 -22.33 -6.65
C THR A 141 9.28 -20.95 -7.28
N VAL A 142 10.27 -20.56 -8.08
CA VAL A 142 10.19 -19.30 -8.85
C VAL A 142 9.35 -19.55 -10.09
N PHE A 143 8.21 -18.88 -10.18
CA PHE A 143 7.32 -18.97 -11.34
C PHE A 143 7.83 -18.16 -12.54
N ALA A 144 8.32 -16.93 -12.30
CA ALA A 144 8.88 -16.05 -13.32
C ALA A 144 9.95 -15.16 -12.73
N GLU A 145 11.02 -14.91 -13.47
CA GLU A 145 12.17 -14.07 -13.09
C GLU A 145 12.30 -12.84 -13.99
N ASN A 146 13.24 -11.96 -13.64
CA ASN A 146 13.63 -10.80 -14.42
C ASN A 146 12.48 -9.82 -14.69
N LEU A 147 11.56 -9.73 -13.74
CA LEU A 147 10.51 -8.72 -13.73
C LEU A 147 11.06 -7.38 -13.22
N ASN A 148 10.36 -6.29 -13.51
CA ASN A 148 10.79 -4.97 -13.05
C ASN A 148 9.93 -4.49 -11.87
N ALA A 149 10.34 -4.81 -10.64
CA ALA A 149 9.61 -4.48 -9.42
C ALA A 149 8.10 -4.81 -9.54
N PRO A 150 7.73 -6.08 -9.71
CA PRO A 150 6.33 -6.49 -9.83
C PRO A 150 5.56 -6.14 -8.55
N TYR A 151 4.29 -5.71 -8.73
CA TYR A 151 3.44 -5.37 -7.59
C TYR A 151 2.03 -5.95 -7.73
N GLY A 152 1.19 -5.41 -8.60
CA GLY A 152 -0.18 -5.86 -8.79
C GLY A 152 -0.25 -7.18 -9.53
N LEU A 153 -1.17 -8.06 -9.12
CA LEU A 153 -1.42 -9.36 -9.71
C LEU A 153 -2.92 -9.53 -9.97
N ALA A 154 -3.27 -10.17 -11.08
CA ALA A 154 -4.62 -10.64 -11.35
C ALA A 154 -4.60 -11.91 -12.19
N PHE A 155 -5.68 -12.70 -12.11
CA PHE A 155 -5.87 -13.90 -12.91
C PHE A 155 -7.23 -13.84 -13.60
N PHE A 156 -7.27 -14.18 -14.86
CA PHE A 156 -8.50 -14.36 -15.61
C PHE A 156 -8.25 -15.27 -16.83
N ASP A 157 -9.13 -16.23 -17.05
CA ASP A 157 -9.16 -17.10 -18.24
C ASP A 157 -7.77 -17.66 -18.61
N ASN A 158 -7.16 -18.41 -17.67
CA ASN A 158 -5.83 -19.01 -17.84
C ASN A 158 -4.73 -18.00 -18.21
N LYS A 159 -4.84 -16.78 -17.70
CA LYS A 159 -3.83 -15.73 -17.88
C LYS A 159 -3.51 -15.07 -16.56
N ILE A 160 -2.22 -14.92 -16.27
CA ILE A 160 -1.70 -14.20 -15.11
C ILE A 160 -1.24 -12.82 -15.59
N TYR A 161 -1.86 -11.78 -15.08
CA TYR A 161 -1.49 -10.39 -15.35
C TYR A 161 -0.61 -9.88 -14.21
N VAL A 162 0.45 -9.19 -14.57
CA VAL A 162 1.43 -8.62 -13.62
C VAL A 162 1.66 -7.16 -13.95
N ALA A 163 1.43 -6.29 -12.99
CA ALA A 163 1.81 -4.89 -13.10
C ALA A 163 3.22 -4.71 -12.52
N ASN A 164 4.21 -4.64 -13.40
CA ASN A 164 5.55 -4.15 -13.09
C ASN A 164 5.52 -2.64 -12.86
N GLN A 165 6.60 -2.06 -12.32
CA GLN A 165 6.65 -0.60 -12.14
C GLN A 165 6.57 0.20 -13.46
N ASP A 166 6.87 -0.42 -14.61
CA ASP A 166 7.00 0.21 -15.93
C ASP A 166 6.09 -0.39 -17.00
N ALA A 167 5.47 -1.55 -16.78
CA ALA A 167 4.63 -2.19 -17.77
C ALA A 167 3.59 -3.12 -17.13
N LEU A 168 2.42 -3.20 -17.75
CA LEU A 168 1.48 -4.31 -17.57
C LEU A 168 1.88 -5.44 -18.52
N VAL A 169 2.17 -6.60 -17.96
CA VAL A 169 2.54 -7.80 -18.72
C VAL A 169 1.58 -8.95 -18.40
N ARG A 170 1.55 -9.97 -19.29
CA ARG A 170 0.69 -11.13 -19.17
C ARG A 170 1.47 -12.41 -19.49
N PHE A 171 1.29 -13.42 -18.64
CA PHE A 171 1.70 -14.81 -18.87
C PHE A 171 0.50 -15.65 -19.27
N ASP A 172 0.65 -16.55 -20.20
CA ASP A 172 -0.27 -17.67 -20.39
C ASP A 172 0.01 -18.71 -19.30
N TYR A 173 -1.04 -19.30 -18.74
CA TYR A 173 -0.95 -20.22 -17.62
C TYR A 173 -1.80 -21.47 -17.89
N SER A 174 -1.27 -22.62 -17.54
CA SER A 174 -2.01 -23.87 -17.47
C SER A 174 -2.08 -24.35 -16.02
N GLU A 175 -3.23 -24.86 -15.59
CA GLU A 175 -3.43 -25.35 -14.24
C GLU A 175 -2.35 -26.37 -13.85
N GLY A 176 -1.81 -26.24 -12.65
CA GLY A 176 -0.72 -27.08 -12.15
C GLY A 176 0.69 -26.67 -12.61
N GLN A 177 0.81 -25.70 -13.48
CA GLN A 177 2.10 -25.16 -13.93
C GLN A 177 2.84 -24.46 -12.79
N THR A 178 4.12 -24.79 -12.59
CA THR A 178 4.95 -24.28 -11.49
C THR A 178 5.98 -23.25 -11.91
N ALA A 179 6.16 -23.06 -13.21
CA ALA A 179 7.01 -22.05 -13.82
C ALA A 179 6.41 -21.54 -15.12
N ALA A 180 6.65 -20.28 -15.48
CA ALA A 180 6.22 -19.72 -16.74
C ALA A 180 6.86 -20.45 -17.93
N ALA A 181 6.05 -20.88 -18.90
CA ALA A 181 6.54 -21.62 -20.06
C ALA A 181 7.28 -20.71 -21.07
N ALA A 182 7.01 -19.41 -21.05
CA ALA A 182 7.60 -18.41 -21.94
C ALA A 182 7.71 -17.06 -21.25
N ALA A 183 8.45 -16.14 -21.88
CA ALA A 183 8.49 -14.75 -21.49
C ALA A 183 7.09 -14.10 -21.57
N PRO A 184 6.76 -13.12 -20.71
CA PRO A 184 5.46 -12.49 -20.71
C PRO A 184 5.24 -11.62 -21.95
N THR A 185 3.99 -11.51 -22.38
CA THR A 185 3.55 -10.54 -23.37
C THR A 185 3.32 -9.18 -22.72
N THR A 186 3.95 -8.12 -23.21
CA THR A 186 3.63 -6.75 -22.78
C THR A 186 2.27 -6.33 -23.33
N ILE A 187 1.38 -5.88 -22.45
CA ILE A 187 0.07 -5.33 -22.79
C ILE A 187 0.20 -3.83 -23.06
N THR A 188 0.76 -3.07 -22.11
CA THR A 188 0.99 -1.63 -22.26
C THR A 188 2.12 -1.16 -21.34
N GLN A 189 2.75 -0.04 -21.71
CA GLN A 189 3.72 0.62 -20.82
C GLN A 189 2.99 1.40 -19.74
N LEU A 190 3.60 1.49 -18.57
CA LEU A 190 3.12 2.27 -17.42
C LEU A 190 4.12 3.38 -17.11
N PRO A 191 3.67 4.57 -16.66
CA PRO A 191 4.57 5.69 -16.41
C PRO A 191 5.54 5.35 -15.26
N SER A 192 6.85 5.46 -15.54
CA SER A 192 7.92 5.02 -14.63
C SER A 192 9.18 5.90 -14.63
N GLU A 193 9.26 6.94 -15.44
CA GLU A 193 10.48 7.75 -15.62
C GLU A 193 11.00 8.37 -14.31
N ILE A 194 10.14 9.03 -13.53
CA ILE A 194 10.47 9.57 -12.20
C ILE A 194 10.12 8.56 -11.11
N ASN A 195 8.92 8.02 -11.16
CA ASN A 195 8.39 6.92 -10.37
C ASN A 195 8.55 7.07 -8.84
N HIS A 196 8.17 8.23 -8.29
CA HIS A 196 8.20 8.49 -6.86
C HIS A 196 7.31 7.50 -6.08
N HIS A 197 6.06 7.36 -6.50
CA HIS A 197 5.17 6.28 -6.08
C HIS A 197 5.21 5.20 -7.17
N TRP A 198 5.99 4.17 -6.93
CA TRP A 198 6.32 3.16 -7.93
C TRP A 198 5.31 2.01 -7.99
N THR A 199 4.54 1.79 -6.93
CA THR A 199 3.56 0.71 -6.86
C THR A 199 2.51 0.85 -7.96
N LYS A 200 2.16 -0.27 -8.56
CA LYS A 200 1.14 -0.39 -9.60
C LYS A 200 0.11 -1.41 -9.10
N ALA A 201 -0.74 -0.96 -8.17
CA ALA A 201 -1.84 -1.77 -7.69
C ALA A 201 -2.77 -2.15 -8.85
N MET A 202 -3.33 -3.34 -8.84
CA MET A 202 -4.10 -3.83 -9.96
C MET A 202 -5.27 -4.70 -9.52
N THR A 203 -6.36 -4.66 -10.28
CA THR A 203 -7.43 -5.66 -10.30
C THR A 203 -7.98 -5.79 -11.73
N ILE A 204 -8.75 -6.84 -11.99
CA ILE A 204 -9.36 -7.10 -13.31
C ILE A 204 -10.88 -7.09 -13.21
N SER A 205 -11.57 -6.60 -14.25
CA SER A 205 -13.03 -6.63 -14.30
C SER A 205 -13.56 -8.07 -14.33
N PRO A 206 -14.78 -8.31 -13.83
CA PRO A 206 -15.36 -9.67 -13.78
C PRO A 206 -15.48 -10.37 -15.14
N ASP A 207 -15.58 -9.60 -16.23
CA ASP A 207 -15.62 -10.11 -17.61
C ASP A 207 -14.21 -10.27 -18.22
N GLY A 208 -13.15 -9.93 -17.47
CA GLY A 208 -11.76 -10.04 -17.90
C GLY A 208 -11.33 -9.02 -18.97
N ARG A 209 -12.21 -8.11 -19.38
CA ARG A 209 -11.93 -7.16 -20.46
C ARG A 209 -11.02 -6.02 -20.01
N TYR A 210 -11.21 -5.53 -18.79
CA TYR A 210 -10.50 -4.35 -18.30
C TYR A 210 -9.60 -4.69 -17.12
N VAL A 211 -8.36 -4.23 -17.19
CA VAL A 211 -7.47 -4.18 -16.03
C VAL A 211 -7.46 -2.75 -15.50
N TYR A 212 -7.72 -2.59 -14.20
CA TYR A 212 -7.61 -1.33 -13.50
C TYR A 212 -6.25 -1.26 -12.82
N VAL A 213 -5.49 -0.19 -13.08
CA VAL A 213 -4.15 0.01 -12.51
C VAL A 213 -4.06 1.33 -11.77
N GLY A 214 -3.69 1.28 -10.50
CA GLY A 214 -3.41 2.46 -9.69
C GLY A 214 -2.03 3.04 -10.04
N ILE A 215 -2.00 4.29 -10.45
CA ILE A 215 -0.80 5.04 -10.80
C ILE A 215 -0.62 6.18 -9.79
N GLY A 216 0.33 6.04 -8.88
CA GLY A 216 0.60 7.06 -7.88
C GLY A 216 1.29 8.31 -8.45
N SER A 217 1.22 9.44 -7.75
CA SER A 217 1.86 10.70 -8.13
C SER A 217 3.39 10.60 -8.16
N ASN A 218 4.04 11.52 -8.84
CA ASN A 218 5.50 11.65 -8.84
C ASN A 218 6.05 12.52 -7.71
N SER A 219 5.17 13.12 -6.92
CA SER A 219 5.54 14.02 -5.82
C SER A 219 4.59 13.88 -4.63
N ASN A 220 4.90 14.52 -3.53
CA ASN A 220 4.01 14.64 -2.40
C ASN A 220 2.86 15.62 -2.72
N ILE A 221 3.22 16.81 -3.19
CA ILE A 221 2.32 17.94 -3.47
C ILE A 221 2.77 18.77 -4.69
N THR A 222 3.13 18.13 -5.78
CA THR A 222 3.57 18.77 -7.04
C THR A 222 4.94 19.47 -6.97
N GLU A 223 5.85 19.04 -6.10
CA GLU A 223 7.21 19.62 -5.98
C GLU A 223 8.07 19.47 -7.24
N ARG A 224 7.65 18.60 -8.16
CA ARG A 224 8.31 18.32 -9.44
C ARG A 224 7.66 19.05 -10.62
N GLY A 225 6.66 19.92 -10.35
CA GLY A 225 5.82 20.54 -11.37
C GLY A 225 4.62 19.68 -11.76
N MET A 226 3.60 20.33 -12.32
CA MET A 226 2.38 19.64 -12.77
C MET A 226 2.61 18.78 -14.01
N GLU A 227 3.59 19.12 -14.81
CA GLU A 227 4.03 18.34 -15.98
C GLU A 227 4.54 16.94 -15.61
N ALA A 228 5.15 16.80 -14.43
CA ALA A 228 5.58 15.51 -13.92
C ALA A 228 4.42 14.62 -13.45
N GLU A 229 3.23 15.18 -13.32
CA GLU A 229 2.02 14.48 -12.85
C GLU A 229 1.07 14.09 -14.00
N VAL A 230 1.46 14.31 -15.25
CA VAL A 230 0.68 13.84 -16.40
C VAL A 230 0.53 12.32 -16.32
N ASP A 231 -0.71 11.84 -16.51
CA ASP A 231 -1.11 10.42 -16.43
C ASP A 231 -0.82 9.74 -15.08
N ARG A 232 -0.71 10.52 -14.01
CA ARG A 232 -0.44 10.05 -12.65
C ARG A 232 -1.51 10.51 -11.65
N ALA A 233 -1.41 10.03 -10.39
CA ALA A 233 -2.41 10.26 -9.34
C ALA A 233 -3.83 9.86 -9.78
N MET A 234 -3.96 8.65 -10.34
CA MET A 234 -5.21 8.18 -10.93
C MET A 234 -5.30 6.66 -11.00
N VAL A 235 -6.47 6.17 -11.36
CA VAL A 235 -6.67 4.79 -11.79
C VAL A 235 -6.81 4.77 -13.31
N TRP A 236 -5.99 3.97 -13.98
CA TRP A 236 -6.12 3.67 -15.40
C TRP A 236 -7.09 2.51 -15.60
N GLN A 237 -7.94 2.59 -16.63
CA GLN A 237 -8.67 1.46 -17.19
C GLN A 237 -7.99 1.05 -18.50
N ILE A 238 -7.45 -0.17 -18.54
CA ILE A 238 -6.73 -0.72 -19.69
C ILE A 238 -7.59 -1.80 -20.33
N ASP A 239 -7.95 -1.66 -21.60
CA ASP A 239 -8.61 -2.72 -22.38
C ASP A 239 -7.53 -3.72 -22.83
N VAL A 240 -7.62 -4.97 -22.39
CA VAL A 240 -6.59 -6.00 -22.65
C VAL A 240 -6.57 -6.45 -24.11
N ASN A 241 -7.65 -6.23 -24.86
CA ASN A 241 -7.77 -6.62 -26.26
C ASN A 241 -7.17 -5.56 -27.19
N THR A 242 -7.53 -4.29 -26.97
CA THR A 242 -7.00 -3.17 -27.77
C THR A 242 -5.66 -2.65 -27.27
N ARG A 243 -5.29 -3.01 -26.02
CA ARG A 243 -4.06 -2.57 -25.31
C ARG A 243 -3.98 -1.05 -25.10
N THR A 244 -5.12 -0.39 -25.13
CA THR A 244 -5.25 1.04 -24.90
C THR A 244 -5.70 1.33 -23.47
N TYR A 245 -5.40 2.50 -22.96
CA TYR A 245 -5.87 2.94 -21.65
C TYR A 245 -6.65 4.25 -21.74
N LYS A 246 -7.47 4.48 -20.72
CA LYS A 246 -8.06 5.78 -20.43
C LYS A 246 -8.00 6.03 -18.91
N PRO A 247 -7.99 7.31 -18.46
CA PRO A 247 -8.24 7.63 -17.08
C PRO A 247 -9.62 7.12 -16.65
N TYR A 248 -9.67 6.29 -15.59
CA TYR A 248 -10.93 5.85 -15.00
C TYR A 248 -11.39 6.83 -13.91
N ALA A 249 -10.47 7.20 -13.02
CA ALA A 249 -10.68 8.22 -11.98
C ALA A 249 -9.36 8.94 -11.69
N THR A 250 -9.44 10.20 -11.30
CA THR A 250 -8.28 11.09 -11.11
C THR A 250 -8.26 11.71 -9.71
N GLY A 251 -7.14 12.31 -9.32
CA GLY A 251 -6.99 12.97 -8.02
C GLY A 251 -6.84 12.01 -6.85
N LEU A 252 -6.52 10.74 -7.10
CA LEU A 252 -6.13 9.75 -6.09
C LEU A 252 -4.60 9.77 -5.97
N ARG A 253 -4.08 10.39 -4.93
CA ARG A 253 -2.63 10.66 -4.83
C ARG A 253 -1.77 9.39 -5.03
N ASN A 254 -2.04 8.33 -4.31
CA ASN A 254 -1.31 7.06 -4.44
C ASN A 254 -2.24 5.88 -4.16
N PRO A 255 -3.01 5.41 -5.15
CA PRO A 255 -3.85 4.22 -5.02
C PRO A 255 -2.97 2.97 -4.96
N THR A 256 -2.87 2.35 -3.80
CA THR A 256 -1.90 1.30 -3.47
C THR A 256 -2.47 -0.12 -3.45
N ALA A 257 -3.80 -0.24 -3.40
CA ALA A 257 -4.50 -1.49 -3.63
C ALA A 257 -5.85 -1.23 -4.30
N LEU A 258 -6.29 -2.15 -5.14
CA LEU A 258 -7.56 -2.12 -5.86
C LEU A 258 -8.26 -3.46 -5.69
N ALA A 259 -9.57 -3.43 -5.48
CA ALA A 259 -10.41 -4.63 -5.43
C ALA A 259 -11.82 -4.33 -5.97
N ILE A 260 -12.45 -5.32 -6.58
CA ILE A 260 -13.86 -5.27 -6.97
C ILE A 260 -14.70 -5.82 -5.80
N HIS A 261 -15.71 -5.07 -5.36
CA HIS A 261 -16.63 -5.54 -4.34
C HIS A 261 -17.47 -6.71 -4.91
N PRO A 262 -17.47 -7.87 -4.25
CA PRO A 262 -18.02 -9.10 -4.84
C PRO A 262 -19.51 -9.04 -5.16
N GLU A 263 -20.30 -8.33 -4.35
CA GLU A 263 -21.76 -8.26 -4.53
C GLU A 263 -22.18 -7.10 -5.46
N THR A 264 -21.49 -5.96 -5.38
CA THR A 264 -21.94 -4.75 -6.10
C THR A 264 -21.21 -4.52 -7.41
N GLY A 265 -20.08 -5.21 -7.66
CA GLY A 265 -19.22 -4.97 -8.81
C GLY A 265 -18.49 -3.62 -8.77
N GLN A 266 -18.63 -2.83 -7.70
CA GLN A 266 -18.01 -1.53 -7.55
C GLN A 266 -16.49 -1.69 -7.34
N LEU A 267 -15.70 -0.89 -8.07
CA LEU A 267 -14.25 -0.77 -7.86
C LEU A 267 -13.97 0.02 -6.58
N TRP A 268 -13.09 -0.51 -5.74
CA TRP A 268 -12.60 0.11 -4.50
C TRP A 268 -11.09 0.25 -4.50
N SER A 269 -10.60 1.25 -3.77
CA SER A 269 -9.16 1.47 -3.57
C SER A 269 -8.86 1.90 -2.14
N VAL A 270 -7.69 1.52 -1.64
CA VAL A 270 -7.03 2.23 -0.56
C VAL A 270 -6.00 3.19 -1.14
N VAL A 271 -5.92 4.39 -0.58
CA VAL A 271 -5.10 5.48 -1.10
C VAL A 271 -4.26 6.08 0.01
N ASN A 272 -2.96 6.18 -0.23
CA ASN A 272 -2.04 6.88 0.66
C ASN A 272 -2.02 8.36 0.31
N GLU A 273 -2.39 9.17 1.29
CA GLU A 273 -2.50 10.60 1.14
C GLU A 273 -1.18 11.35 1.39
N ARG A 274 -1.27 12.68 1.22
CA ARG A 274 -0.10 13.55 1.28
C ARG A 274 0.44 13.72 2.71
N ASP A 275 1.74 13.90 2.79
CA ASP A 275 2.49 14.20 4.01
C ASP A 275 2.57 15.71 4.27
N GLU A 276 3.09 16.10 5.43
CA GLU A 276 3.51 17.47 5.78
C GLU A 276 2.36 18.47 6.05
N LEU A 277 1.21 17.99 6.54
CA LEU A 277 0.18 18.81 7.15
C LEU A 277 -0.01 18.51 8.66
N GLY A 278 0.94 17.80 9.25
CA GLY A 278 0.92 17.37 10.64
C GLY A 278 0.79 15.85 10.80
N PRO A 279 0.98 15.34 12.01
CA PRO A 279 0.97 13.90 12.28
C PRO A 279 -0.45 13.29 12.15
N ASP A 280 -1.51 14.10 12.33
CA ASP A 280 -2.90 13.64 12.30
C ASP A 280 -3.64 14.06 11.02
N LEU A 281 -2.91 14.52 9.98
CA LEU A 281 -3.45 14.95 8.69
C LEU A 281 -2.44 14.69 7.56
N VAL A 282 -2.81 14.15 6.42
CA VAL A 282 -4.13 13.78 5.90
C VAL A 282 -4.39 12.30 6.16
N PRO A 283 -5.63 11.86 6.42
CA PRO A 283 -5.90 10.43 6.58
C PRO A 283 -5.72 9.69 5.26
N ASP A 284 -5.05 8.55 5.32
CA ASP A 284 -5.17 7.52 4.29
C ASP A 284 -6.61 7.02 4.28
N TYR A 285 -7.11 6.53 3.13
CA TYR A 285 -8.52 6.22 3.04
C TYR A 285 -8.84 4.99 2.18
N LEU A 286 -10.01 4.41 2.46
CA LEU A 286 -10.70 3.42 1.64
C LEU A 286 -11.86 4.12 0.93
N THR A 287 -11.98 3.96 -0.40
CA THR A 287 -13.04 4.60 -1.17
C THR A 287 -13.49 3.77 -2.37
N SER A 288 -14.78 3.90 -2.70
CA SER A 288 -15.33 3.48 -3.97
C SER A 288 -14.76 4.36 -5.08
N VAL A 289 -14.26 3.76 -6.16
CA VAL A 289 -13.69 4.49 -7.30
C VAL A 289 -14.75 4.60 -8.40
N ARG A 290 -15.18 5.83 -8.70
CA ARG A 290 -16.24 6.12 -9.69
C ARG A 290 -15.63 6.52 -11.02
N GLU A 291 -16.14 5.98 -12.12
CA GLU A 291 -15.72 6.39 -13.46
C GLU A 291 -15.93 7.89 -13.66
N GLY A 292 -14.91 8.58 -14.19
CA GLY A 292 -14.89 10.04 -14.35
C GLY A 292 -14.72 10.84 -13.06
N GLY A 293 -14.62 10.17 -11.89
CA GLY A 293 -14.49 10.79 -10.58
C GLY A 293 -13.16 11.54 -10.39
N PHE A 294 -13.20 12.62 -9.59
CA PHE A 294 -12.01 13.34 -9.14
C PHE A 294 -11.98 13.39 -7.62
N TYR A 295 -10.85 12.96 -6.99
CA TYR A 295 -10.73 12.74 -5.54
C TYR A 295 -9.87 13.80 -4.83
N GLY A 296 -9.57 14.92 -5.49
CA GLY A 296 -9.05 16.15 -4.88
C GLY A 296 -7.57 16.41 -5.14
N TRP A 297 -6.68 15.44 -5.04
CA TRP A 297 -5.25 15.67 -5.23
C TRP A 297 -4.93 16.27 -6.62
N PRO A 298 -4.07 17.30 -6.75
CA PRO A 298 -3.31 17.93 -5.66
C PRO A 298 -4.01 19.12 -4.98
N TYR A 299 -5.16 19.56 -5.47
CA TYR A 299 -5.79 20.85 -5.09
C TYR A 299 -6.53 20.81 -3.74
N SER A 300 -6.99 19.64 -3.35
CA SER A 300 -7.71 19.43 -2.09
C SER A 300 -7.44 18.03 -1.53
N TYR A 301 -7.79 17.83 -0.28
CA TYR A 301 -7.71 16.55 0.42
C TYR A 301 -9.01 16.26 1.16
N TRP A 302 -9.33 15.02 1.40
CA TRP A 302 -10.55 14.57 2.06
C TRP A 302 -11.79 15.30 1.54
N GLY A 303 -12.00 15.25 0.23
CA GLY A 303 -13.01 16.01 -0.49
C GLY A 303 -12.58 17.45 -0.76
N GLN A 304 -13.33 18.43 -0.28
CA GLN A 304 -13.17 19.84 -0.66
C GLN A 304 -12.30 20.68 0.29
N ASN A 305 -11.52 20.04 1.18
CA ASN A 305 -10.57 20.79 2.01
C ASN A 305 -9.40 21.25 1.14
N VAL A 306 -9.29 22.57 0.91
CA VAL A 306 -8.26 23.16 0.03
C VAL A 306 -6.86 22.86 0.56
N ASP A 307 -5.96 22.34 -0.28
CA ASP A 307 -4.56 22.23 0.10
C ASP A 307 -3.89 23.60 0.10
N PRO A 308 -3.42 24.10 1.26
CA PRO A 308 -2.92 25.46 1.37
C PRO A 308 -1.57 25.69 0.69
N ARG A 309 -0.91 24.62 0.22
CA ARG A 309 0.45 24.64 -0.34
C ARG A 309 0.49 24.50 -1.86
N VAL A 310 -0.64 24.15 -2.50
CA VAL A 310 -0.71 23.96 -3.96
C VAL A 310 -1.08 25.27 -4.65
N LYS A 311 -0.25 25.69 -5.59
CA LYS A 311 -0.46 26.89 -6.39
C LYS A 311 -0.22 26.58 -7.88
N PRO A 312 -0.99 27.16 -8.81
CA PRO A 312 -2.18 27.98 -8.55
C PRO A 312 -3.33 27.15 -7.97
N GLU A 313 -4.19 27.80 -7.21
CA GLU A 313 -5.44 27.20 -6.73
C GLU A 313 -6.37 26.86 -7.89
N ASN A 314 -7.21 25.83 -7.71
CA ASN A 314 -8.21 25.46 -8.72
C ASN A 314 -9.59 25.23 -8.06
N PRO A 315 -10.35 26.32 -7.80
CA PRO A 315 -11.65 26.21 -7.12
C PRO A 315 -12.66 25.29 -7.83
N LYS A 316 -12.61 25.22 -9.16
CA LYS A 316 -13.50 24.33 -9.94
C LYS A 316 -13.19 22.87 -9.66
N LYS A 317 -11.90 22.49 -9.61
CA LYS A 317 -11.48 21.14 -9.25
C LYS A 317 -11.80 20.82 -7.79
N VAL A 318 -11.57 21.76 -6.88
CA VAL A 318 -11.94 21.59 -5.46
C VAL A 318 -13.45 21.33 -5.31
N ALA A 319 -14.28 22.10 -5.98
CA ALA A 319 -15.75 21.93 -5.94
C ALA A 319 -16.20 20.59 -6.52
N ALA A 320 -15.45 20.02 -7.47
CA ALA A 320 -15.73 18.73 -8.08
C ALA A 320 -15.17 17.54 -7.29
N ALA A 321 -14.38 17.79 -6.23
CA ALA A 321 -13.71 16.72 -5.49
C ALA A 321 -14.70 15.85 -4.71
N ILE A 322 -14.64 14.55 -4.96
CA ILE A 322 -15.40 13.54 -4.24
C ILE A 322 -14.75 13.32 -2.86
N LYS A 323 -15.55 13.34 -1.80
CA LYS A 323 -15.11 12.95 -0.47
C LYS A 323 -14.94 11.43 -0.44
N PRO A 324 -13.79 10.90 0.07
CA PRO A 324 -13.61 9.47 0.28
C PRO A 324 -14.66 8.86 1.21
N ASP A 325 -14.92 7.57 1.05
CA ASP A 325 -15.97 6.87 1.81
C ASP A 325 -15.57 6.60 3.28
N TYR A 326 -14.27 6.33 3.57
CA TYR A 326 -13.84 5.91 4.90
C TYR A 326 -12.39 6.26 5.18
N SER A 327 -12.14 6.94 6.31
CA SER A 327 -10.80 7.24 6.82
C SER A 327 -10.21 6.03 7.53
N LEU A 328 -8.98 5.69 7.17
CA LEU A 328 -8.17 4.65 7.83
C LEU A 328 -7.25 5.23 8.91
N GLY A 329 -7.28 6.55 9.10
CA GLY A 329 -6.34 7.27 9.95
C GLY A 329 -5.13 7.78 9.18
N SER A 330 -4.47 8.80 9.76
CA SER A 330 -3.38 9.50 9.08
C SER A 330 -2.10 8.67 9.08
N HIS A 331 -1.52 8.53 7.88
CA HIS A 331 -0.19 7.96 7.66
C HIS A 331 -0.06 6.46 8.02
N VAL A 332 -1.14 5.69 8.04
CA VAL A 332 -1.09 4.24 8.31
C VAL A 332 -0.40 3.45 7.19
N ALA A 333 -0.24 4.07 6.04
CA ALA A 333 0.34 3.48 4.83
C ALA A 333 -0.41 2.21 4.39
N ALA A 334 -1.69 2.35 4.07
CA ALA A 334 -2.52 1.25 3.57
C ALA A 334 -1.98 0.75 2.23
N LEU A 335 -1.61 -0.53 2.12
CA LEU A 335 -0.99 -1.14 0.93
C LEU A 335 -1.70 -2.40 0.42
N GLY A 336 -2.64 -2.95 1.17
CA GLY A 336 -3.40 -4.15 0.83
C GLY A 336 -4.89 -3.93 0.97
N LEU A 337 -5.68 -4.55 0.09
CA LEU A 337 -7.15 -4.53 0.14
C LEU A 337 -7.70 -5.84 -0.40
N SER A 338 -8.54 -6.51 0.39
CA SER A 338 -9.29 -7.69 -0.04
C SER A 338 -10.65 -7.72 0.64
N PHE A 339 -11.70 -7.98 -0.12
CA PHE A 339 -13.02 -8.18 0.47
C PHE A 339 -13.10 -9.55 1.15
N SER A 340 -13.83 -9.59 2.25
CA SER A 340 -14.09 -10.81 3.00
C SER A 340 -15.10 -11.71 2.29
N GLN A 341 -15.25 -12.92 2.83
CA GLN A 341 -16.20 -13.91 2.33
C GLN A 341 -17.07 -14.45 3.48
N PRO A 342 -18.31 -14.87 3.22
CA PRO A 342 -19.25 -15.37 4.24
C PRO A 342 -18.67 -16.52 5.08
N VAL A 343 -17.80 -17.35 4.50
CA VAL A 343 -17.17 -18.50 5.18
C VAL A 343 -16.22 -18.08 6.32
N MET A 344 -15.87 -16.81 6.42
CA MET A 344 -15.03 -16.25 7.50
C MET A 344 -15.78 -16.05 8.83
N GLY A 345 -17.05 -16.47 8.91
CA GLY A 345 -17.89 -16.34 10.09
C GLY A 345 -18.56 -14.98 10.22
N ALA A 346 -19.67 -14.92 10.97
CA ALA A 346 -20.58 -13.78 10.99
C ALA A 346 -19.91 -12.42 11.27
N LYS A 347 -18.90 -12.39 12.12
CA LYS A 347 -18.17 -11.15 12.48
C LYS A 347 -17.38 -10.56 11.32
N PHE A 348 -16.86 -11.41 10.42
CA PHE A 348 -15.98 -11.03 9.32
C PHE A 348 -16.53 -11.40 7.95
N ALA A 349 -17.82 -11.72 7.86
CA ALA A 349 -18.47 -12.18 6.61
C ALA A 349 -18.63 -11.08 5.56
N ASN A 350 -18.75 -9.82 5.98
CA ASN A 350 -19.06 -8.71 5.07
C ASN A 350 -18.23 -7.48 5.44
N GLY A 351 -17.21 -7.23 4.65
CA GLY A 351 -16.28 -6.12 4.85
C GLY A 351 -15.00 -6.25 4.04
N ALA A 352 -14.03 -5.45 4.38
CA ALA A 352 -12.74 -5.39 3.70
C ALA A 352 -11.58 -5.50 4.69
N PHE A 353 -10.60 -6.35 4.38
CA PHE A 353 -9.31 -6.37 5.04
C PHE A 353 -8.38 -5.34 4.41
N VAL A 354 -7.71 -4.57 5.25
CA VAL A 354 -6.73 -3.56 4.83
C VAL A 354 -5.40 -3.84 5.52
N GLY A 355 -4.35 -4.01 4.73
CA GLY A 355 -2.98 -4.12 5.22
C GLY A 355 -2.39 -2.74 5.45
N GLU A 356 -2.10 -2.38 6.71
CA GLU A 356 -1.47 -1.13 7.12
C GLU A 356 0.03 -1.35 7.35
N HIS A 357 0.85 -0.89 6.41
CA HIS A 357 2.31 -1.08 6.43
C HIS A 357 3.00 -0.33 7.58
N GLY A 358 2.39 0.73 8.05
CA GLY A 358 2.85 1.51 9.19
C GLY A 358 3.57 2.80 8.83
N SER A 359 3.38 3.79 9.71
CA SER A 359 3.86 5.16 9.53
C SER A 359 5.38 5.30 9.71
N TRP A 360 5.92 6.38 9.14
CA TRP A 360 7.31 6.82 9.31
C TRP A 360 7.40 8.30 9.73
N ASN A 361 6.29 9.04 9.64
CA ASN A 361 6.18 10.50 9.79
C ASN A 361 5.27 10.91 10.95
N ARG A 362 5.25 10.11 12.01
CA ARG A 362 4.57 10.38 13.29
C ARG A 362 5.55 10.20 14.43
N ALA A 363 5.35 10.92 15.55
CA ALA A 363 6.10 10.73 16.78
C ALA A 363 5.83 9.34 17.39
N ASN A 364 4.55 8.94 17.41
CA ASN A 364 4.09 7.60 17.77
C ASN A 364 3.73 6.84 16.50
N PRO A 365 4.52 5.85 16.05
CA PRO A 365 4.21 5.05 14.88
C PRO A 365 2.85 4.35 14.99
N VAL A 366 2.06 4.35 13.90
CA VAL A 366 0.73 3.74 13.78
C VAL A 366 0.66 2.82 12.58
N GLY A 367 -0.41 2.04 12.44
CA GLY A 367 -0.51 0.96 11.47
C GLY A 367 0.26 -0.27 11.95
N TYR A 368 1.04 -0.92 11.09
CA TYR A 368 1.75 -2.18 11.37
C TYR A 368 0.81 -3.29 11.78
N LYS A 369 -0.31 -3.44 11.08
CA LYS A 369 -1.36 -4.41 11.36
C LYS A 369 -2.24 -4.64 10.14
N VAL A 370 -3.11 -5.61 10.19
CA VAL A 370 -4.22 -5.75 9.27
C VAL A 370 -5.50 -5.45 10.05
N ILE A 371 -6.30 -4.54 9.51
CA ILE A 371 -7.62 -4.22 10.03
C ILE A 371 -8.71 -4.81 9.16
N PHE A 372 -9.88 -5.01 9.74
CA PHE A 372 -11.12 -5.31 9.05
C PHE A 372 -12.07 -4.12 9.16
N VAL A 373 -12.51 -3.60 8.04
CA VAL A 373 -13.53 -2.55 7.96
C VAL A 373 -14.86 -3.22 7.64
N PRO A 374 -15.84 -3.22 8.56
CA PRO A 374 -17.14 -3.79 8.30
C PRO A 374 -17.89 -3.05 7.19
N PHE A 375 -18.73 -3.76 6.44
CA PHE A 375 -19.59 -3.18 5.41
C PHE A 375 -21.07 -3.49 5.72
N ALA A 376 -21.93 -2.55 5.34
CA ALA A 376 -23.39 -2.72 5.32
C ALA A 376 -23.95 -2.05 4.07
N GLY A 377 -24.80 -2.76 3.32
CA GLY A 377 -25.36 -2.24 2.08
C GLY A 377 -24.30 -1.84 1.04
N GLY A 378 -23.17 -2.58 0.97
CA GLY A 378 -22.08 -2.33 0.04
C GLY A 378 -21.21 -1.12 0.37
N ARG A 379 -21.26 -0.60 1.60
CA ARG A 379 -20.49 0.56 2.07
C ARG A 379 -19.85 0.29 3.43
N PRO A 380 -18.69 0.92 3.72
CA PRO A 380 -18.08 0.85 5.03
C PRO A 380 -19.03 1.31 6.14
N ALA A 381 -19.06 0.59 7.28
CA ALA A 381 -19.95 0.84 8.39
C ALA A 381 -19.27 0.51 9.73
N GLY A 382 -19.38 1.42 10.70
CA GLY A 382 -18.81 1.23 12.03
C GLY A 382 -17.30 1.45 12.12
N GLU A 383 -16.74 1.06 13.27
CA GLU A 383 -15.31 1.20 13.54
C GLU A 383 -14.50 0.03 12.97
N PRO A 384 -13.22 0.26 12.60
CA PRO A 384 -12.37 -0.82 12.12
C PRO A 384 -12.03 -1.78 13.27
N ILE A 385 -11.86 -3.04 12.94
CA ILE A 385 -11.53 -4.11 13.88
C ILE A 385 -10.09 -4.56 13.61
N ASP A 386 -9.25 -4.59 14.61
CA ASP A 386 -7.91 -5.18 14.52
C ASP A 386 -8.03 -6.68 14.23
N PHE A 387 -7.42 -7.15 13.14
CA PHE A 387 -7.52 -8.55 12.72
C PHE A 387 -6.20 -9.30 12.82
N VAL A 388 -5.09 -8.75 12.28
CA VAL A 388 -3.76 -9.32 12.47
C VAL A 388 -2.87 -8.27 13.10
N THR A 389 -2.39 -8.54 14.31
CA THR A 389 -1.61 -7.61 15.13
C THR A 389 -0.31 -8.25 15.62
N GLY A 390 0.42 -7.60 16.53
CA GLY A 390 1.67 -8.11 17.09
C GLY A 390 2.90 -7.86 16.21
N PHE A 391 2.75 -7.15 15.09
CA PHE A 391 3.89 -6.73 14.26
C PHE A 391 4.80 -5.75 14.99
N ARG A 392 4.26 -4.93 15.89
CA ARG A 392 5.04 -4.10 16.81
C ARG A 392 5.07 -4.74 18.20
N ASP A 393 6.24 -4.69 18.84
CA ASP A 393 6.40 -5.14 20.23
C ASP A 393 6.17 -4.01 21.25
N ALA A 394 6.25 -4.36 22.52
CA ALA A 394 6.08 -3.41 23.62
C ALA A 394 7.18 -2.33 23.68
N ASP A 395 8.37 -2.62 23.14
CA ASP A 395 9.48 -1.67 23.06
C ASP A 395 9.36 -0.72 21.85
N GLY A 396 8.30 -0.88 21.04
CA GLY A 396 8.03 -0.07 19.86
C GLY A 396 8.84 -0.46 18.63
N LYS A 397 9.57 -1.59 18.65
CA LYS A 397 10.22 -2.18 17.47
C LYS A 397 9.19 -2.93 16.62
N THR A 398 9.54 -3.23 15.37
CA THR A 398 8.65 -3.97 14.48
C THR A 398 9.25 -5.27 14.01
N ARG A 399 8.47 -6.37 14.13
CA ARG A 399 8.82 -7.70 13.64
C ARG A 399 8.50 -7.89 12.17
N GLY A 400 7.53 -7.13 11.67
CA GLY A 400 7.06 -7.23 10.29
C GLY A 400 6.27 -6.01 9.88
N ARG A 401 5.95 -5.94 8.57
CA ARG A 401 5.15 -4.87 7.97
C ARG A 401 4.20 -5.46 6.93
N PRO A 402 2.89 -5.53 7.22
CA PRO A 402 1.90 -6.05 6.27
C PRO A 402 1.84 -5.22 5.00
N VAL A 403 1.74 -5.87 3.85
CA VAL A 403 1.56 -5.23 2.54
C VAL A 403 0.29 -5.75 1.88
N GLY A 404 0.41 -6.72 0.99
CA GLY A 404 -0.70 -7.35 0.33
C GLY A 404 -1.51 -8.23 1.27
N VAL A 405 -2.81 -8.18 1.13
CA VAL A 405 -3.75 -9.07 1.79
C VAL A 405 -4.68 -9.67 0.74
N THR A 406 -4.91 -10.98 0.81
CA THR A 406 -5.75 -11.71 -0.15
C THR A 406 -6.58 -12.74 0.60
N VAL A 407 -7.89 -12.72 0.45
CA VAL A 407 -8.78 -13.76 0.98
C VAL A 407 -8.89 -14.88 -0.04
N ASP A 408 -8.58 -16.11 0.38
CA ASP A 408 -8.73 -17.30 -0.46
C ASP A 408 -10.21 -17.78 -0.49
N PRO A 409 -10.59 -18.64 -1.46
CA PRO A 409 -11.97 -19.17 -1.53
C PRO A 409 -12.41 -19.99 -0.32
N LYS A 410 -11.48 -20.44 0.53
CA LYS A 410 -11.77 -21.19 1.76
C LYS A 410 -11.87 -20.28 2.99
N GLY A 411 -11.74 -18.95 2.81
CA GLY A 411 -11.82 -17.94 3.87
C GLY A 411 -10.53 -17.77 4.67
N ALA A 412 -9.38 -18.22 4.19
CA ALA A 412 -8.11 -17.86 4.79
C ALA A 412 -7.64 -16.50 4.26
N LEU A 413 -7.08 -15.69 5.14
CA LEU A 413 -6.41 -14.44 4.78
C LEU A 413 -4.92 -14.68 4.62
N ILE A 414 -4.41 -14.40 3.43
CA ILE A 414 -2.97 -14.45 3.09
C ILE A 414 -2.41 -13.04 3.28
N VAL A 415 -1.33 -12.89 4.03
CA VAL A 415 -0.69 -11.60 4.34
C VAL A 415 0.77 -11.63 3.95
N ALA A 416 1.18 -10.77 3.04
CA ALA A 416 2.58 -10.57 2.70
C ALA A 416 3.24 -9.61 3.71
N ASP A 417 4.41 -9.99 4.23
CA ASP A 417 5.22 -9.22 5.18
C ASP A 417 6.58 -8.91 4.55
N ASP A 418 6.76 -7.69 4.06
CA ASP A 418 7.96 -7.30 3.30
C ASP A 418 9.18 -6.99 4.16
N LEU A 419 9.00 -6.83 5.47
CA LEU A 419 10.11 -6.65 6.40
C LEU A 419 10.66 -7.99 6.86
N ALA A 420 9.80 -8.91 7.29
CA ALA A 420 10.21 -10.25 7.71
C ALA A 420 10.47 -11.19 6.53
N ASN A 421 10.06 -10.82 5.31
CA ASN A 421 10.19 -11.64 4.10
C ASN A 421 9.44 -12.99 4.20
N VAL A 422 8.23 -12.90 4.76
CA VAL A 422 7.35 -14.04 5.07
C VAL A 422 5.98 -13.83 4.44
N VAL A 423 5.30 -14.90 4.12
CA VAL A 423 3.85 -14.91 3.87
C VAL A 423 3.16 -15.64 5.02
N TRP A 424 2.23 -14.95 5.66
CA TRP A 424 1.39 -15.47 6.73
C TRP A 424 0.04 -15.93 6.16
N ARG A 425 -0.50 -17.00 6.72
CA ARG A 425 -1.86 -17.48 6.42
C ARG A 425 -2.67 -17.54 7.70
N VAL A 426 -3.80 -16.84 7.73
CA VAL A 426 -4.74 -16.79 8.85
C VAL A 426 -5.99 -17.55 8.46
N THR A 427 -6.31 -18.61 9.19
CA THR A 427 -7.42 -19.52 8.90
C THR A 427 -8.45 -19.54 10.00
N PRO A 428 -9.77 -19.57 9.70
CA PRO A 428 -10.77 -19.90 10.69
C PRO A 428 -10.50 -21.29 11.27
N ASN A 429 -10.58 -21.43 12.59
CA ASN A 429 -10.59 -22.74 13.26
C ASN A 429 -11.93 -23.41 12.95
N ARG A 430 -11.89 -24.63 12.47
CA ARG A 430 -13.07 -25.44 12.20
C ARG A 430 -13.52 -26.21 13.43
#